data_0f0a2eb870714881a095b1c741d671ae
#
_entry.id   0f0a2eb870714881a095b1c741d671ae
#
_cell.length_a   1.000
_cell.length_b   1.000
_cell.length_c   1.000
_cell.angle_alpha   90.00
_cell.angle_beta   90.00
_cell.angle_gamma   90.00
#
_symmetry.space_group_name_H-M   'P 1'
#
loop_
_entity.id
_entity.type
_entity.pdbx_description
1 polymer ?
#
loop_
_entity_poly.entity_id
_entity_poly.type
_entity_poly.pdbx_seq_one_letter_code
_entity_poly.pdbx_strand_id
1 'polypeptide(L)'
;MNLQQLRSVREAARRGFNLTEVARALHTSQPGVSRQIRELEQELGFELFVRAGKRLTSLTQAGAVALPVIEGILAGAENLLRVGEEYARQSAGKLSIAATHSQARYALPDAVHDFRRRYPDVQLELHQGSPQQVAEMLLNGEADIGIATEALTEYEPLVTLSCYRWTHSVIVPPRHPLLDDETLTLERVADYPVITYSPGFSGRIRIDDAFHARGLSPNVVLTAMDADVIKTYVELGLGIGIVASIAFDEERDTRLRAIDAGQLFPVNVTRLAFRRGTFLRSYVYDFIETFASPLTREVVEQAATQTPGIDFQI
;
A
#
# COMPACT_ATOMS: atom_id res chain seq x y z
N MET A 1 -33.60 -6.28 -6.03
CA MET A 1 -32.16 -6.02 -5.72
C MET A 1 -31.51 -5.21 -6.82
N ASN A 2 -30.76 -4.16 -6.48
CA ASN A 2 -30.02 -3.33 -7.44
C ASN A 2 -28.67 -2.90 -6.86
N LEU A 3 -27.74 -2.41 -7.72
CA LEU A 3 -26.39 -2.06 -7.32
C LEU A 3 -26.34 -0.93 -6.27
N GLN A 4 -27.33 -0.04 -6.24
CA GLN A 4 -27.35 1.06 -5.28
C GLN A 4 -27.66 0.57 -3.87
N GLN A 5 -28.54 -0.43 -3.73
CA GLN A 5 -28.83 -1.10 -2.46
C GLN A 5 -27.57 -1.85 -1.97
N LEU A 6 -26.87 -2.57 -2.86
CA LEU A 6 -25.63 -3.26 -2.53
C LEU A 6 -24.53 -2.28 -2.08
N ARG A 7 -24.38 -1.13 -2.77
CA ARG A 7 -23.44 -0.06 -2.35
C ARG A 7 -23.79 0.48 -0.98
N SER A 8 -25.07 0.67 -0.66
CA SER A 8 -25.49 1.15 0.67
C SER A 8 -25.11 0.19 1.79
N VAL A 9 -25.21 -1.13 1.55
CA VAL A 9 -24.78 -2.15 2.52
C VAL A 9 -23.25 -2.14 2.68
N ARG A 10 -22.49 -2.17 1.57
CA ARG A 10 -21.03 -2.12 1.59
C ARG A 10 -20.51 -0.87 2.36
N GLU A 11 -21.03 0.30 2.00
CA GLU A 11 -20.61 1.54 2.64
C GLU A 11 -21.01 1.61 4.13
N ALA A 12 -22.14 1.02 4.52
CA ALA A 12 -22.54 0.94 5.91
C ALA A 12 -21.54 0.10 6.74
N ALA A 13 -21.09 -1.03 6.22
CA ALA A 13 -20.08 -1.86 6.87
C ALA A 13 -18.73 -1.13 6.97
N ARG A 14 -18.28 -0.48 5.91
CA ARG A 14 -16.99 0.23 5.85
C ARG A 14 -16.92 1.49 6.72
N ARG A 15 -18.05 2.15 6.97
CA ARG A 15 -18.13 3.41 7.73
C ARG A 15 -18.62 3.23 9.15
N GLY A 16 -18.33 2.07 9.77
CA GLY A 16 -18.69 1.81 11.17
C GLY A 16 -20.19 1.96 11.45
N PHE A 17 -21.03 1.57 10.46
CA PHE A 17 -22.49 1.58 10.56
C PHE A 17 -23.12 2.98 10.70
N ASN A 18 -22.35 4.04 10.40
CA ASN A 18 -22.82 5.42 10.46
C ASN A 18 -23.53 5.82 9.15
N LEU A 19 -24.86 5.71 9.14
CA LEU A 19 -25.69 6.01 7.96
C LEU A 19 -25.60 7.47 7.48
N THR A 20 -25.18 8.41 8.31
CA THR A 20 -24.96 9.80 7.89
C THR A 20 -23.70 9.91 7.03
N GLU A 21 -22.61 9.22 7.43
CA GLU A 21 -21.39 9.15 6.63
C GLU A 21 -21.61 8.38 5.32
N VAL A 22 -22.42 7.31 5.36
CA VAL A 22 -22.82 6.57 4.16
C VAL A 22 -23.58 7.48 3.19
N ALA A 23 -24.54 8.24 3.68
CA ALA A 23 -25.35 9.15 2.87
C ALA A 23 -24.49 10.21 2.19
N ARG A 24 -23.51 10.77 2.94
CA ARG A 24 -22.54 11.73 2.39
C ARG A 24 -21.68 11.11 1.30
N ALA A 25 -21.16 9.91 1.51
CA ALA A 25 -20.30 9.20 0.55
C ALA A 25 -21.04 8.79 -0.73
N LEU A 26 -22.32 8.44 -0.62
CA LEU A 26 -23.16 8.05 -1.76
C LEU A 26 -23.94 9.24 -2.37
N HIS A 27 -23.66 10.47 -1.94
CA HIS A 27 -24.36 11.70 -2.39
C HIS A 27 -25.89 11.56 -2.34
N THR A 28 -26.42 11.02 -1.24
CA THR A 28 -27.85 10.78 -1.01
C THR A 28 -28.27 11.21 0.40
N SER A 29 -29.52 10.94 0.79
CA SER A 29 -30.03 11.22 2.11
C SER A 29 -29.91 10.01 3.05
N GLN A 30 -29.73 10.24 4.35
CA GLN A 30 -29.71 9.18 5.36
C GLN A 30 -31.02 8.33 5.37
N PRO A 31 -32.24 8.91 5.24
CA PRO A 31 -33.45 8.11 5.06
C PRO A 31 -33.44 7.25 3.80
N GLY A 32 -32.86 7.74 2.71
CA GLY A 32 -32.69 7.00 1.46
C GLY A 32 -31.82 5.76 1.64
N VAL A 33 -30.65 5.91 2.27
CA VAL A 33 -29.76 4.78 2.61
C VAL A 33 -30.50 3.76 3.49
N SER A 34 -31.14 4.22 4.55
CA SER A 34 -31.89 3.34 5.48
C SER A 34 -33.01 2.57 4.76
N ARG A 35 -33.67 3.21 3.79
CA ARG A 35 -34.70 2.58 2.97
C ARG A 35 -34.10 1.52 2.04
N GLN A 36 -33.01 1.85 1.34
CA GLN A 36 -32.33 0.92 0.43
C GLN A 36 -31.87 -0.35 1.14
N ILE A 37 -31.30 -0.22 2.34
CA ILE A 37 -30.88 -1.37 3.16
C ILE A 37 -32.10 -2.22 3.53
N ARG A 38 -33.19 -1.63 4.01
CA ARG A 38 -34.38 -2.38 4.40
C ARG A 38 -35.04 -3.09 3.22
N GLU A 39 -35.14 -2.45 2.07
CA GLU A 39 -35.68 -3.06 0.86
C GLU A 39 -34.87 -4.28 0.45
N LEU A 40 -33.53 -4.21 0.55
CA LEU A 40 -32.67 -5.35 0.28
C LEU A 40 -32.85 -6.47 1.32
N GLU A 41 -32.88 -6.15 2.62
CA GLU A 41 -33.13 -7.12 3.69
C GLU A 41 -34.49 -7.83 3.51
N GLN A 42 -35.55 -7.09 3.12
CA GLN A 42 -36.86 -7.65 2.82
C GLN A 42 -36.82 -8.62 1.62
N GLU A 43 -36.09 -8.27 0.56
CA GLU A 43 -35.97 -9.12 -0.63
C GLU A 43 -35.14 -10.38 -0.33
N LEU A 44 -34.10 -10.27 0.49
CA LEU A 44 -33.26 -11.40 0.91
C LEU A 44 -33.94 -12.29 1.95
N GLY A 45 -34.94 -11.77 2.68
CA GLY A 45 -35.69 -12.50 3.72
C GLY A 45 -34.93 -12.60 5.06
N PHE A 46 -33.85 -11.83 5.24
CA PHE A 46 -33.10 -11.79 6.50
C PHE A 46 -32.48 -10.41 6.72
N GLU A 47 -32.18 -10.09 7.99
CA GLU A 47 -31.51 -8.86 8.37
C GLU A 47 -29.99 -8.96 8.16
N LEU A 48 -29.40 -7.95 7.51
CA LEU A 48 -27.94 -7.83 7.33
C LEU A 48 -27.27 -7.18 8.52
N PHE A 49 -27.98 -6.31 9.23
CA PHE A 49 -27.44 -5.51 10.32
C PHE A 49 -28.22 -5.69 11.63
N VAL A 50 -27.50 -5.72 12.73
CA VAL A 50 -28.07 -5.60 14.07
C VAL A 50 -28.45 -4.14 14.30
N ARG A 51 -29.64 -3.92 14.88
CA ARG A 51 -30.19 -2.58 15.13
C ARG A 51 -30.38 -2.34 16.64
N ALA A 52 -29.93 -1.18 17.11
CA ALA A 52 -30.30 -0.63 18.41
C ALA A 52 -31.19 0.61 18.19
N GLY A 53 -32.50 0.39 18.20
CA GLY A 53 -33.48 1.39 17.81
C GLY A 53 -33.34 1.78 16.33
N LYS A 54 -32.95 3.03 16.05
CA LYS A 54 -32.77 3.53 14.68
C LYS A 54 -31.31 3.40 14.16
N ARG A 55 -30.36 2.95 15.00
CA ARG A 55 -28.94 2.86 14.65
C ARG A 55 -28.56 1.44 14.25
N LEU A 56 -27.72 1.30 13.23
CA LEU A 56 -27.01 0.08 12.94
C LEU A 56 -25.82 -0.02 13.90
N THR A 57 -25.49 -1.22 14.38
CA THR A 57 -24.41 -1.42 15.37
C THR A 57 -23.36 -2.43 14.93
N SER A 58 -23.77 -3.45 14.19
CA SER A 58 -22.87 -4.50 13.68
C SER A 58 -23.54 -5.24 12.53
N LEU A 59 -22.83 -6.14 11.88
CA LEU A 59 -23.40 -7.15 10.99
C LEU A 59 -24.08 -8.26 11.83
N THR A 60 -25.15 -8.83 11.29
CA THR A 60 -25.67 -10.12 11.76
C THR A 60 -24.73 -11.25 11.27
N GLN A 61 -24.92 -12.48 11.77
CA GLN A 61 -24.19 -13.64 11.25
C GLN A 61 -24.47 -13.82 9.74
N ALA A 62 -25.71 -13.68 9.30
CA ALA A 62 -26.09 -13.74 7.90
C ALA A 62 -25.48 -12.56 7.10
N GLY A 63 -25.47 -11.36 7.68
CA GLY A 63 -24.82 -10.18 7.09
C GLY A 63 -23.32 -10.35 6.88
N ALA A 64 -22.62 -10.98 7.83
CA ALA A 64 -21.19 -11.28 7.70
C ALA A 64 -20.89 -12.27 6.55
N VAL A 65 -21.79 -13.22 6.30
CA VAL A 65 -21.69 -14.16 5.16
C VAL A 65 -22.10 -13.48 3.85
N ALA A 66 -23.10 -12.60 3.87
CA ALA A 66 -23.60 -11.94 2.67
C ALA A 66 -22.67 -10.82 2.17
N LEU A 67 -21.96 -10.12 3.06
CA LEU A 67 -21.11 -8.97 2.69
C LEU A 67 -20.05 -9.30 1.64
N PRO A 68 -19.26 -10.37 1.74
CA PRO A 68 -18.28 -10.75 0.70
C PRO A 68 -18.95 -11.03 -0.65
N VAL A 69 -20.16 -11.61 -0.67
CA VAL A 69 -20.93 -11.86 -1.90
C VAL A 69 -21.36 -10.53 -2.54
N ILE A 70 -21.85 -9.59 -1.73
CA ILE A 70 -22.22 -8.23 -2.17
C ILE A 70 -21.00 -7.51 -2.76
N GLU A 71 -19.86 -7.59 -2.10
CA GLU A 71 -18.61 -6.99 -2.58
C GLU A 71 -18.16 -7.62 -3.90
N GLY A 72 -18.30 -8.93 -4.06
CA GLY A 72 -18.03 -9.64 -5.32
C GLY A 72 -18.91 -9.17 -6.49
N ILE A 73 -20.21 -8.99 -6.24
CA ILE A 73 -21.15 -8.48 -7.27
C ILE A 73 -20.76 -7.04 -7.68
N LEU A 74 -20.46 -6.19 -6.71
CA LEU A 74 -20.05 -4.81 -6.99
C LEU A 74 -18.73 -4.77 -7.76
N ALA A 75 -17.77 -5.62 -7.39
CA ALA A 75 -16.49 -5.75 -8.11
C ALA A 75 -16.71 -6.24 -9.55
N GLY A 76 -17.60 -7.22 -9.76
CA GLY A 76 -17.97 -7.68 -11.10
C GLY A 76 -18.58 -6.58 -11.95
N ALA A 77 -19.46 -5.76 -11.37
CA ALA A 77 -20.03 -4.61 -12.07
C ALA A 77 -18.98 -3.55 -12.41
N GLU A 78 -18.05 -3.27 -11.53
CA GLU A 78 -16.90 -2.36 -11.77
C GLU A 78 -16.01 -2.93 -12.90
N ASN A 79 -15.71 -4.23 -12.90
CA ASN A 79 -14.93 -4.88 -13.95
C ASN A 79 -15.63 -4.76 -15.32
N LEU A 80 -16.94 -4.94 -15.38
CA LEU A 80 -17.68 -4.79 -16.63
C LEU A 80 -17.56 -3.38 -17.21
N LEU A 81 -17.58 -2.34 -16.38
CA LEU A 81 -17.34 -0.97 -16.81
C LEU A 81 -15.91 -0.81 -17.34
N ARG A 82 -14.91 -1.35 -16.64
CA ARG A 82 -13.49 -1.33 -17.08
C ARG A 82 -13.28 -2.03 -18.42
N VAL A 83 -13.95 -3.16 -18.64
CA VAL A 83 -13.96 -3.84 -19.95
C VAL A 83 -14.55 -2.92 -21.02
N GLY A 84 -15.69 -2.29 -20.74
CA GLY A 84 -16.28 -1.34 -21.69
C GLY A 84 -15.36 -0.18 -22.05
N GLU A 85 -14.69 0.39 -21.06
CA GLU A 85 -13.69 1.45 -21.25
C GLU A 85 -12.47 0.99 -22.05
N GLU A 86 -11.98 -0.24 -21.81
CA GLU A 86 -10.87 -0.82 -22.56
C GLU A 86 -11.16 -0.88 -24.05
N TYR A 87 -12.36 -1.36 -24.43
CA TYR A 87 -12.74 -1.45 -25.84
C TYR A 87 -13.13 -0.09 -26.48
N ALA A 88 -13.61 0.88 -25.67
CA ALA A 88 -14.02 2.17 -26.17
C ALA A 88 -12.87 3.16 -26.31
N ARG A 89 -11.89 3.13 -25.40
CA ARG A 89 -10.78 4.08 -25.31
C ARG A 89 -9.55 3.45 -24.67
N GLN A 90 -8.82 2.61 -25.43
CA GLN A 90 -7.65 1.87 -24.92
C GLN A 90 -6.54 2.75 -24.33
N SER A 91 -6.36 3.97 -24.88
CA SER A 91 -5.27 4.88 -24.47
C SER A 91 -5.69 5.98 -23.50
N ALA A 92 -6.97 6.03 -23.09
CA ALA A 92 -7.47 7.06 -22.17
C ALA A 92 -8.15 6.41 -20.95
N GLY A 93 -8.06 7.06 -19.80
CA GLY A 93 -8.67 6.58 -18.57
C GLY A 93 -7.96 7.08 -17.32
N LYS A 94 -7.97 6.28 -16.27
CA LYS A 94 -7.36 6.61 -14.99
C LYS A 94 -6.58 5.40 -14.48
N LEU A 95 -5.36 5.64 -13.98
CA LEU A 95 -4.57 4.68 -13.22
C LEU A 95 -4.32 5.27 -11.82
N SER A 96 -4.85 4.60 -10.81
CA SER A 96 -4.69 4.96 -9.42
C SER A 96 -3.67 4.03 -8.74
N ILE A 97 -2.58 4.60 -8.24
CA ILE A 97 -1.47 3.88 -7.63
C ILE A 97 -1.41 4.24 -6.15
N ALA A 98 -1.43 3.26 -5.27
CA ALA A 98 -1.12 3.46 -3.85
C ALA A 98 0.31 3.00 -3.56
N ALA A 99 1.11 3.80 -2.86
CA ALA A 99 2.49 3.45 -2.57
C ALA A 99 2.94 3.95 -1.19
N THR A 100 3.95 3.29 -0.61
CA THR A 100 4.64 3.89 0.53
C THR A 100 5.48 5.07 0.06
N HIS A 101 5.79 6.00 0.97
CA HIS A 101 6.52 7.22 0.63
C HIS A 101 7.82 6.93 -0.12
N SER A 102 8.64 6.01 0.38
CA SER A 102 9.92 5.66 -0.26
C SER A 102 9.74 5.16 -1.69
N GLN A 103 8.69 4.36 -1.96
CA GLN A 103 8.40 3.88 -3.30
C GLN A 103 7.93 5.03 -4.21
N ALA A 104 7.03 5.86 -3.71
CA ALA A 104 6.50 7.01 -4.46
C ALA A 104 7.61 8.03 -4.82
N ARG A 105 8.56 8.23 -3.91
CA ARG A 105 9.60 9.27 -4.02
C ARG A 105 10.81 8.81 -4.83
N TYR A 106 11.24 7.55 -4.66
CA TYR A 106 12.56 7.09 -5.16
C TYR A 106 12.48 6.01 -6.24
N ALA A 107 11.42 5.19 -6.26
CA ALA A 107 11.32 4.07 -7.21
C ALA A 107 10.35 4.35 -8.38
N LEU A 108 9.27 5.09 -8.14
CA LEU A 108 8.23 5.32 -9.14
C LEU A 108 8.53 6.41 -10.19
N PRO A 109 9.36 7.44 -9.93
CA PRO A 109 9.46 8.59 -10.84
C PRO A 109 9.77 8.24 -12.29
N ASP A 110 10.73 7.35 -12.54
CA ASP A 110 11.12 6.96 -13.90
C ASP A 110 10.00 6.19 -14.61
N ALA A 111 9.38 5.24 -13.93
CA ALA A 111 8.25 4.48 -14.47
C ALA A 111 7.05 5.39 -14.78
N VAL A 112 6.76 6.36 -13.91
CA VAL A 112 5.70 7.37 -14.12
C VAL A 112 6.04 8.26 -15.30
N HIS A 113 7.30 8.71 -15.43
CA HIS A 113 7.76 9.53 -16.55
C HIS A 113 7.55 8.80 -17.88
N ASP A 114 8.03 7.58 -18.00
CA ASP A 114 7.93 6.77 -19.22
C ASP A 114 6.49 6.43 -19.56
N PHE A 115 5.70 6.06 -18.54
CA PHE A 115 4.28 5.81 -18.72
C PHE A 115 3.52 7.03 -19.25
N ARG A 116 3.77 8.23 -18.72
CA ARG A 116 3.15 9.47 -19.17
C ARG A 116 3.49 9.83 -20.62
N ARG A 117 4.67 9.47 -21.09
CA ARG A 117 5.05 9.63 -22.49
C ARG A 117 4.29 8.68 -23.41
N ARG A 118 4.04 7.43 -22.95
CA ARG A 118 3.34 6.41 -23.74
C ARG A 118 1.81 6.58 -23.69
N TYR A 119 1.28 7.04 -22.56
CA TYR A 119 -0.15 7.20 -22.30
C TYR A 119 -0.50 8.62 -21.82
N PRO A 120 -0.40 9.64 -22.69
CA PRO A 120 -0.62 11.04 -22.31
C PRO A 120 -2.05 11.32 -21.86
N ASP A 121 -3.04 10.55 -22.34
CA ASP A 121 -4.46 10.73 -22.04
C ASP A 121 -4.93 9.90 -20.82
N VAL A 122 -4.05 9.13 -20.19
CA VAL A 122 -4.35 8.42 -18.93
C VAL A 122 -4.04 9.33 -17.76
N GLN A 123 -5.05 9.63 -16.96
CA GLN A 123 -4.87 10.36 -15.70
C GLN A 123 -4.19 9.45 -14.67
N LEU A 124 -3.08 9.91 -14.07
CA LEU A 124 -2.43 9.23 -12.96
C LEU A 124 -2.86 9.86 -11.63
N GLU A 125 -3.23 9.02 -10.68
CA GLU A 125 -3.37 9.40 -9.27
C GLU A 125 -2.41 8.59 -8.42
N LEU A 126 -1.67 9.28 -7.55
CA LEU A 126 -0.72 8.67 -6.63
C LEU A 126 -1.13 8.93 -5.19
N HIS A 127 -1.52 7.88 -4.49
CA HIS A 127 -1.84 7.90 -3.08
C HIS A 127 -0.66 7.40 -2.26
N GLN A 128 -0.42 8.02 -1.12
CA GLN A 128 0.66 7.61 -0.23
C GLN A 128 0.11 7.15 1.11
N GLY A 129 0.73 6.11 1.68
CA GLY A 129 0.33 5.58 2.99
C GLY A 129 1.33 4.56 3.54
N SER A 130 1.03 4.07 4.74
CA SER A 130 1.71 2.89 5.29
C SER A 130 1.37 1.64 4.45
N PRO A 131 2.13 0.54 4.56
CA PRO A 131 1.79 -0.72 3.88
C PRO A 131 0.36 -1.18 4.15
N GLN A 132 -0.14 -1.03 5.39
CA GLN A 132 -1.53 -1.33 5.75
C GLN A 132 -2.51 -0.43 4.99
N GLN A 133 -2.28 0.88 4.95
CA GLN A 133 -3.14 1.81 4.22
C GLN A 133 -3.14 1.54 2.71
N VAL A 134 -2.00 1.15 2.14
CA VAL A 134 -1.89 0.71 0.73
C VAL A 134 -2.79 -0.52 0.50
N ALA A 135 -2.75 -1.53 1.39
CA ALA A 135 -3.62 -2.69 1.29
C ALA A 135 -5.11 -2.30 1.40
N GLU A 136 -5.46 -1.43 2.35
CA GLU A 136 -6.84 -0.93 2.52
C GLU A 136 -7.36 -0.20 1.27
N MET A 137 -6.54 0.67 0.65
CA MET A 137 -6.90 1.36 -0.60
C MET A 137 -7.18 0.37 -1.75
N LEU A 138 -6.37 -0.69 -1.87
CA LEU A 138 -6.60 -1.76 -2.85
C LEU A 138 -7.90 -2.52 -2.58
N LEU A 139 -8.11 -2.95 -1.34
CA LEU A 139 -9.30 -3.69 -0.94
C LEU A 139 -10.57 -2.86 -1.10
N ASN A 140 -10.49 -1.56 -0.86
CA ASN A 140 -11.58 -0.62 -1.04
C ASN A 140 -11.83 -0.24 -2.52
N GLY A 141 -10.90 -0.55 -3.43
CA GLY A 141 -10.97 -0.15 -4.83
C GLY A 141 -10.66 1.35 -5.06
N GLU A 142 -9.97 1.98 -4.11
CA GLU A 142 -9.49 3.36 -4.20
C GLU A 142 -8.22 3.45 -5.06
N ALA A 143 -7.46 2.35 -5.13
CA ALA A 143 -6.30 2.20 -6.01
C ALA A 143 -6.42 0.93 -6.86
N ASP A 144 -5.88 0.99 -8.08
CA ASP A 144 -5.83 -0.13 -9.02
C ASP A 144 -4.68 -1.07 -8.69
N ILE A 145 -3.51 -0.49 -8.39
CA ILE A 145 -2.30 -1.21 -7.97
C ILE A 145 -1.70 -0.57 -6.72
N GLY A 146 -1.02 -1.39 -5.94
CA GLY A 146 -0.31 -0.97 -4.72
C GLY A 146 1.15 -1.36 -4.77
N ILE A 147 2.04 -0.50 -4.27
CA ILE A 147 3.48 -0.76 -4.22
C ILE A 147 3.96 -0.48 -2.80
N ALA A 148 4.32 -1.54 -2.11
CA ALA A 148 4.80 -1.48 -0.74
C ALA A 148 5.80 -2.61 -0.46
N THR A 149 5.91 -3.01 0.77
CA THR A 149 6.82 -4.07 1.20
C THR A 149 6.10 -5.41 1.33
N GLU A 150 6.80 -6.41 1.83
CA GLU A 150 6.29 -7.76 2.07
C GLU A 150 5.03 -7.83 2.94
N ALA A 151 4.71 -6.80 3.74
CA ALA A 151 3.49 -6.75 4.54
C ALA A 151 2.20 -6.90 3.71
N LEU A 152 2.23 -6.60 2.40
CA LEU A 152 1.09 -6.84 1.51
C LEU A 152 0.72 -8.32 1.38
N THR A 153 1.62 -9.25 1.69
CA THR A 153 1.33 -10.69 1.62
C THR A 153 0.41 -11.20 2.73
N GLU A 154 0.21 -10.41 3.78
CA GLU A 154 -0.70 -10.74 4.88
C GLU A 154 -2.18 -10.63 4.49
N TYR A 155 -2.47 -10.03 3.33
CA TYR A 155 -3.83 -9.77 2.86
C TYR A 155 -4.23 -10.77 1.77
N GLU A 156 -4.88 -11.87 2.15
CA GLU A 156 -5.32 -12.95 1.27
C GLU A 156 -6.06 -12.49 -0.01
N PRO A 157 -6.95 -11.46 0.02
CA PRO A 157 -7.64 -11.00 -1.18
C PRO A 157 -6.75 -10.26 -2.18
N LEU A 158 -5.48 -10.01 -1.86
CA LEU A 158 -4.53 -9.39 -2.77
C LEU A 158 -3.72 -10.44 -3.53
N VAL A 159 -3.45 -10.15 -4.78
CA VAL A 159 -2.39 -10.79 -5.58
C VAL A 159 -1.14 -9.97 -5.35
N THR A 160 -0.03 -10.60 -4.94
CA THR A 160 1.23 -9.91 -4.66
C THR A 160 2.36 -10.49 -5.49
N LEU A 161 3.17 -9.62 -6.09
CA LEU A 161 4.29 -9.96 -6.94
C LEU A 161 5.56 -9.28 -6.44
N SER A 162 6.67 -10.02 -6.33
CA SER A 162 7.96 -9.44 -5.95
C SER A 162 8.51 -8.58 -7.08
N CYS A 163 8.93 -7.35 -6.78
CA CYS A 163 9.51 -6.43 -7.78
C CYS A 163 11.03 -6.40 -7.69
N TYR A 164 11.55 -6.05 -6.52
CA TYR A 164 13.00 -5.98 -6.28
C TYR A 164 13.31 -6.06 -4.79
N ARG A 165 14.58 -6.34 -4.48
CA ARG A 165 15.12 -6.41 -3.12
C ARG A 165 15.90 -5.13 -2.81
N TRP A 166 15.88 -4.72 -1.55
CA TRP A 166 16.67 -3.58 -1.07
C TRP A 166 17.11 -3.79 0.39
N THR A 167 18.15 -3.04 0.75
CA THR A 167 18.78 -3.07 2.08
C THR A 167 18.63 -1.72 2.77
N HIS A 168 19.15 -1.60 3.97
CA HIS A 168 19.26 -0.33 4.68
C HIS A 168 20.64 0.28 4.52
N SER A 169 20.69 1.61 4.65
CA SER A 169 21.91 2.37 4.84
C SER A 169 21.83 3.15 6.16
N VAL A 170 22.97 3.31 6.80
CA VAL A 170 23.13 4.26 7.90
C VAL A 170 23.61 5.57 7.31
N ILE A 171 22.85 6.65 7.50
CA ILE A 171 23.18 7.99 7.01
C ILE A 171 23.69 8.85 8.17
N VAL A 172 24.75 9.61 7.90
CA VAL A 172 25.45 10.42 8.89
C VAL A 172 25.87 11.77 8.28
N PRO A 173 26.12 12.81 9.09
CA PRO A 173 26.74 14.03 8.60
C PRO A 173 28.18 13.77 8.08
N PRO A 174 28.69 14.60 7.17
CA PRO A 174 30.11 14.53 6.78
C PRO A 174 31.04 14.63 7.99
N ARG A 175 32.09 13.82 8.02
CA ARG A 175 33.09 13.73 9.14
C ARG A 175 32.52 13.06 10.41
N HIS A 176 31.46 12.30 10.31
CA HIS A 176 30.96 11.51 11.44
C HIS A 176 31.96 10.35 11.74
N PRO A 177 32.26 10.02 13.01
CA PRO A 177 33.23 8.98 13.36
C PRO A 177 32.92 7.59 12.76
N LEU A 178 31.67 7.23 12.51
CA LEU A 178 31.33 5.98 11.87
C LEU A 178 31.85 5.84 10.42
N LEU A 179 32.28 6.93 9.79
CA LEU A 179 32.89 6.91 8.46
C LEU A 179 34.33 6.38 8.48
N ASP A 180 34.97 6.40 9.64
CA ASP A 180 36.35 5.94 9.83
C ASP A 180 36.39 4.46 10.29
N ASP A 181 35.25 3.84 10.60
CA ASP A 181 35.17 2.45 11.01
C ASP A 181 35.40 1.53 9.78
N GLU A 182 36.34 0.57 9.89
CA GLU A 182 36.60 -0.42 8.83
C GLU A 182 35.37 -1.27 8.50
N THR A 183 34.52 -1.56 9.52
CA THR A 183 33.28 -2.37 9.38
C THR A 183 32.23 -1.81 10.32
N LEU A 184 31.07 -1.48 9.77
CA LEU A 184 29.93 -1.06 10.56
C LEU A 184 29.33 -2.27 11.31
N THR A 185 29.06 -2.10 12.61
CA THR A 185 28.38 -3.10 13.45
C THR A 185 27.15 -2.51 14.15
N LEU A 186 26.22 -3.38 14.60
CA LEU A 186 25.04 -2.93 15.33
C LEU A 186 25.40 -2.27 16.67
N GLU A 187 26.45 -2.75 17.32
CA GLU A 187 26.99 -2.19 18.56
C GLU A 187 27.44 -0.75 18.32
N ARG A 188 28.19 -0.51 17.24
CA ARG A 188 28.65 0.83 16.87
C ARG A 188 27.51 1.78 16.50
N VAL A 189 26.48 1.26 15.82
CA VAL A 189 25.26 2.04 15.53
C VAL A 189 24.51 2.40 16.82
N ALA A 190 24.46 1.47 17.78
CA ALA A 190 23.78 1.69 19.07
C ALA A 190 24.45 2.71 19.98
N ASP A 191 25.74 3.04 19.76
CA ASP A 191 26.47 4.08 20.51
C ASP A 191 25.94 5.49 20.24
N TYR A 192 25.14 5.69 19.18
CA TYR A 192 24.65 7.00 18.74
C TYR A 192 23.13 7.12 18.88
N PRO A 193 22.60 8.34 19.03
CA PRO A 193 21.17 8.60 18.88
C PRO A 193 20.71 8.21 17.48
N VAL A 194 19.63 7.43 17.38
CA VAL A 194 19.11 6.89 16.13
C VAL A 194 17.83 7.62 15.71
N ILE A 195 17.72 7.97 14.45
CA ILE A 195 16.54 8.49 13.79
C ILE A 195 16.11 7.46 12.73
N THR A 196 14.87 7.01 12.75
CA THR A 196 14.42 5.96 11.82
C THR A 196 12.92 6.02 11.57
N TYR A 197 12.37 5.04 10.87
CA TYR A 197 10.96 4.98 10.53
C TYR A 197 10.06 4.80 11.74
N SER A 198 8.82 5.29 11.63
CA SER A 198 7.77 5.06 12.62
C SER A 198 7.41 3.57 12.72
N PRO A 199 6.92 3.09 13.89
CA PRO A 199 6.38 1.74 14.01
C PRO A 199 5.28 1.47 12.98
N GLY A 200 5.17 0.23 12.50
CA GLY A 200 4.20 -0.18 11.47
C GLY A 200 4.74 -0.12 10.03
N PHE A 201 5.95 0.38 9.82
CA PHE A 201 6.66 0.22 8.56
C PHE A 201 7.56 -1.02 8.60
N SER A 202 7.55 -1.84 7.54
CA SER A 202 8.32 -3.10 7.50
C SER A 202 9.82 -2.87 7.69
N GLY A 203 10.36 -1.80 7.13
CA GLY A 203 11.76 -1.42 7.34
C GLY A 203 12.10 -1.21 8.82
N ARG A 204 11.18 -0.62 9.63
CA ARG A 204 11.36 -0.47 11.06
C ARG A 204 11.34 -1.81 11.80
N ILE A 205 10.45 -2.71 11.45
CA ILE A 205 10.38 -4.05 12.06
C ILE A 205 11.71 -4.78 11.86
N ARG A 206 12.27 -4.76 10.65
CA ARG A 206 13.58 -5.38 10.33
C ARG A 206 14.72 -4.79 11.13
N ILE A 207 14.69 -3.47 11.35
CA ILE A 207 15.68 -2.76 12.17
C ILE A 207 15.57 -3.23 13.63
N ASP A 208 14.37 -3.19 14.21
CA ASP A 208 14.12 -3.59 15.59
C ASP A 208 14.51 -5.04 15.84
N ASP A 209 14.15 -5.95 14.94
CA ASP A 209 14.48 -7.39 15.02
C ASP A 209 15.99 -7.61 15.01
N ALA A 210 16.74 -6.88 14.17
CA ALA A 210 18.20 -7.02 14.11
C ALA A 210 18.87 -6.60 15.42
N PHE A 211 18.45 -5.50 16.03
CA PHE A 211 18.96 -5.07 17.34
C PHE A 211 18.56 -6.06 18.45
N HIS A 212 17.30 -6.46 18.50
CA HIS A 212 16.82 -7.43 19.49
C HIS A 212 17.55 -8.78 19.42
N ALA A 213 17.82 -9.28 18.22
CA ALA A 213 18.57 -10.52 18.03
C ALA A 213 20.00 -10.49 18.62
N ARG A 214 20.58 -9.29 18.78
CA ARG A 214 21.88 -9.06 19.43
C ARG A 214 21.77 -8.62 20.89
N GLY A 215 20.56 -8.56 21.45
CA GLY A 215 20.33 -8.04 22.81
C GLY A 215 20.60 -6.56 22.96
N LEU A 216 20.57 -5.80 21.85
CA LEU A 216 20.81 -4.37 21.83
C LEU A 216 19.49 -3.59 21.83
N SER A 217 19.53 -2.40 22.41
CA SER A 217 18.39 -1.44 22.41
C SER A 217 18.90 -0.08 21.93
N PRO A 218 18.71 0.26 20.65
CA PRO A 218 19.16 1.53 20.12
C PRO A 218 18.42 2.70 20.78
N ASN A 219 19.13 3.81 21.01
CA ASN A 219 18.53 5.03 21.51
C ASN A 219 17.79 5.76 20.38
N VAL A 220 16.54 5.38 20.12
CA VAL A 220 15.71 6.03 19.08
C VAL A 220 15.19 7.35 19.60
N VAL A 221 15.75 8.46 19.13
CA VAL A 221 15.41 9.83 19.57
C VAL A 221 14.34 10.50 18.72
N LEU A 222 14.13 10.02 17.47
CA LEU A 222 13.09 10.52 16.60
C LEU A 222 12.63 9.42 15.64
N THR A 223 11.33 9.39 15.37
CA THR A 223 10.76 8.53 14.32
C THR A 223 9.99 9.37 13.32
N ALA A 224 10.06 9.01 12.04
CA ALA A 224 9.34 9.67 10.96
C ALA A 224 8.71 8.66 9.99
N MET A 225 7.71 9.12 9.23
CA MET A 225 7.05 8.28 8.22
C MET A 225 7.89 8.10 6.96
N ASP A 226 8.79 9.04 6.69
CA ASP A 226 9.55 9.08 5.44
C ASP A 226 11.04 9.40 5.66
N ALA A 227 11.85 9.03 4.68
CA ALA A 227 13.29 9.19 4.71
C ALA A 227 13.73 10.66 4.56
N ASP A 228 12.97 11.53 3.89
CA ASP A 228 13.34 12.93 3.70
C ASP A 228 13.33 13.68 5.04
N VAL A 229 12.33 13.39 5.89
CA VAL A 229 12.29 13.91 7.27
C VAL A 229 13.47 13.36 8.08
N ILE A 230 13.74 12.05 8.01
CA ILE A 230 14.89 11.45 8.69
C ILE A 230 16.19 12.16 8.27
N LYS A 231 16.43 12.30 6.97
CA LYS A 231 17.62 13.00 6.42
C LYS A 231 17.77 14.41 6.97
N THR A 232 16.67 15.16 6.98
CA THR A 232 16.67 16.55 7.50
C THR A 232 17.16 16.62 8.95
N TYR A 233 16.70 15.73 9.83
CA TYR A 233 17.10 15.75 11.23
C TYR A 233 18.51 15.19 11.48
N VAL A 234 18.99 14.30 10.59
CA VAL A 234 20.39 13.89 10.59
C VAL A 234 21.30 15.05 10.16
N GLU A 235 20.93 15.82 9.15
CA GLU A 235 21.65 17.05 8.74
C GLU A 235 21.77 18.08 9.86
N LEU A 236 20.74 18.17 10.72
CA LEU A 236 20.72 19.03 11.89
C LEU A 236 21.56 18.49 13.08
N GLY A 237 22.13 17.28 12.95
CA GLY A 237 22.98 16.68 13.97
C GLY A 237 22.24 16.07 15.17
N LEU A 238 20.94 15.74 15.04
CA LEU A 238 20.18 15.13 16.14
C LEU A 238 20.56 13.66 16.37
N GLY A 239 21.24 13.03 15.43
CA GLY A 239 21.64 11.64 15.49
C GLY A 239 22.03 11.10 14.12
N ILE A 240 22.16 9.79 14.01
CA ILE A 240 22.37 9.06 12.76
C ILE A 240 21.05 8.54 12.24
N GLY A 241 20.90 8.38 10.92
CA GLY A 241 19.67 7.88 10.31
C GLY A 241 19.81 6.44 9.85
N ILE A 242 18.79 5.62 10.02
CA ILE A 242 18.68 4.31 9.36
C ILE A 242 17.54 4.39 8.35
N VAL A 243 17.86 4.31 7.06
CA VAL A 243 16.91 4.48 5.95
C VAL A 243 17.06 3.38 4.91
N ALA A 244 16.05 3.23 4.05
CA ALA A 244 16.16 2.38 2.86
C ALA A 244 17.31 2.89 1.97
N SER A 245 18.15 2.00 1.46
CA SER A 245 19.31 2.36 0.62
C SER A 245 18.92 3.20 -0.60
N ILE A 246 17.74 2.93 -1.20
CA ILE A 246 17.21 3.69 -2.32
C ILE A 246 16.86 5.15 -1.98
N ALA A 247 16.76 5.48 -0.70
CA ALA A 247 16.39 6.83 -0.25
C ALA A 247 17.58 7.80 -0.17
N PHE A 248 18.79 7.32 -0.38
CA PHE A 248 20.00 8.14 -0.41
C PHE A 248 20.49 8.34 -1.84
N ASP A 249 20.76 9.58 -2.18
CA ASP A 249 21.27 10.00 -3.49
C ASP A 249 22.47 10.93 -3.27
N GLU A 250 23.66 10.49 -3.67
CA GLU A 250 24.92 11.20 -3.43
C GLU A 250 24.95 12.61 -4.06
N GLU A 251 24.25 12.79 -5.19
CA GLU A 251 24.18 14.08 -5.89
C GLU A 251 23.22 15.07 -5.20
N ARG A 252 22.18 14.57 -4.56
CA ARG A 252 21.15 15.37 -3.88
C ARG A 252 21.47 15.58 -2.40
N ASP A 253 21.91 14.52 -1.73
CA ASP A 253 22.12 14.49 -0.28
C ASP A 253 23.56 14.92 0.11
N THR A 254 24.04 16.01 -0.47
CA THR A 254 25.45 16.47 -0.35
C THR A 254 25.91 16.73 1.08
N ARG A 255 24.97 16.98 2.01
CA ARG A 255 25.23 17.20 3.43
C ARG A 255 25.26 15.92 4.27
N LEU A 256 25.05 14.78 3.63
CA LEU A 256 25.03 13.48 4.27
C LEU A 256 26.06 12.55 3.61
N ARG A 257 26.35 11.45 4.32
CA ARG A 257 27.07 10.31 3.79
C ARG A 257 26.32 9.06 4.17
N ALA A 258 26.24 8.09 3.26
CA ALA A 258 25.66 6.80 3.51
C ALA A 258 26.73 5.74 3.73
N ILE A 259 26.52 4.90 4.72
CA ILE A 259 27.31 3.71 5.00
C ILE A 259 26.41 2.52 4.69
N ASP A 260 26.87 1.60 3.86
CA ASP A 260 26.11 0.36 3.59
C ASP A 260 25.92 -0.42 4.88
N ALA A 261 24.67 -0.75 5.17
CA ALA A 261 24.25 -1.52 6.33
C ALA A 261 23.52 -2.83 5.93
N GLY A 262 23.68 -3.26 4.67
CA GLY A 262 23.04 -4.46 4.15
C GLY A 262 23.39 -5.73 4.90
N GLN A 263 24.58 -5.79 5.50
CA GLN A 263 25.01 -6.91 6.35
C GLN A 263 24.41 -6.87 7.77
N LEU A 264 23.87 -5.74 8.20
CA LEU A 264 23.33 -5.56 9.56
C LEU A 264 21.85 -5.90 9.64
N PHE A 265 21.11 -5.65 8.58
CA PHE A 265 19.65 -5.75 8.55
C PHE A 265 19.19 -6.75 7.50
N PRO A 266 18.12 -7.51 7.78
CA PRO A 266 17.52 -8.39 6.77
C PRO A 266 17.10 -7.63 5.51
N VAL A 267 17.22 -8.30 4.37
CA VAL A 267 16.81 -7.77 3.07
C VAL A 267 15.28 -7.57 3.05
N ASN A 268 14.84 -6.46 2.53
CA ASN A 268 13.43 -6.17 2.28
C ASN A 268 13.08 -6.47 0.82
N VAL A 269 11.80 -6.76 0.58
CA VAL A 269 11.26 -7.00 -0.76
C VAL A 269 10.17 -5.98 -1.04
N THR A 270 10.34 -5.21 -2.11
CA THR A 270 9.23 -4.40 -2.64
C THR A 270 8.31 -5.31 -3.43
N ARG A 271 7.01 -5.18 -3.18
CA ARG A 271 5.96 -5.93 -3.85
C ARG A 271 4.99 -4.99 -4.54
N LEU A 272 4.54 -5.40 -5.70
CA LEU A 272 3.36 -4.86 -6.35
C LEU A 272 2.17 -5.73 -5.98
N ALA A 273 1.04 -5.11 -5.71
CA ALA A 273 -0.20 -5.82 -5.41
C ALA A 273 -1.39 -5.21 -6.14
N PHE A 274 -2.40 -6.04 -6.37
CA PHE A 274 -3.73 -5.63 -6.83
C PHE A 274 -4.79 -6.56 -6.25
N ARG A 275 -6.04 -6.11 -6.19
CA ARG A 275 -7.11 -6.92 -5.63
C ARG A 275 -7.43 -8.09 -6.57
N ARG A 276 -7.50 -9.29 -6.03
CA ARG A 276 -7.87 -10.50 -6.76
C ARG A 276 -9.22 -10.34 -7.47
N GLY A 277 -9.28 -10.82 -8.72
CA GLY A 277 -10.48 -10.70 -9.54
C GLY A 277 -10.73 -9.31 -10.15
N THR A 278 -9.80 -8.36 -9.99
CA THR A 278 -9.87 -7.07 -10.68
C THR A 278 -9.45 -7.23 -12.14
N PHE A 279 -10.25 -6.69 -13.06
CA PHE A 279 -9.84 -6.56 -14.45
C PHE A 279 -8.83 -5.41 -14.57
N LEU A 280 -7.61 -5.75 -14.95
CA LEU A 280 -6.56 -4.77 -15.23
C LEU A 280 -6.62 -4.39 -16.71
N ARG A 281 -6.58 -3.08 -17.01
CA ARG A 281 -6.55 -2.56 -18.37
C ARG A 281 -5.16 -2.69 -18.97
N SER A 282 -5.03 -2.71 -20.30
CA SER A 282 -3.76 -2.94 -20.99
C SER A 282 -2.66 -1.98 -20.53
N TYR A 283 -2.96 -0.70 -20.35
CA TYR A 283 -1.98 0.27 -19.86
C TYR A 283 -1.49 -0.01 -18.43
N VAL A 284 -2.28 -0.73 -17.61
CA VAL A 284 -1.86 -1.11 -16.25
C VAL A 284 -0.78 -2.18 -16.31
N TYR A 285 -0.93 -3.18 -17.19
CA TYR A 285 0.12 -4.18 -17.45
C TYR A 285 1.41 -3.51 -17.94
N ASP A 286 1.30 -2.57 -18.88
CA ASP A 286 2.45 -1.84 -19.39
C ASP A 286 3.15 -0.99 -18.30
N PHE A 287 2.38 -0.41 -17.37
CA PHE A 287 2.95 0.27 -16.22
C PHE A 287 3.69 -0.72 -15.30
N ILE A 288 3.10 -1.87 -15.01
CA ILE A 288 3.71 -2.92 -14.17
C ILE A 288 5.03 -3.38 -14.77
N GLU A 289 5.07 -3.68 -16.05
CA GLU A 289 6.28 -4.12 -16.75
C GLU A 289 7.34 -3.01 -16.82
N THR A 290 6.94 -1.75 -16.99
CA THR A 290 7.84 -0.60 -16.95
C THR A 290 8.46 -0.41 -15.57
N PHE A 291 7.67 -0.61 -14.50
CA PHE A 291 8.14 -0.48 -13.12
C PHE A 291 9.03 -1.65 -12.69
N ALA A 292 8.69 -2.87 -13.12
CA ALA A 292 9.40 -4.09 -12.76
C ALA A 292 9.42 -5.04 -13.96
N SER A 293 10.43 -4.92 -14.82
CA SER A 293 10.53 -5.61 -16.11
C SER A 293 10.33 -7.14 -16.10
N PRO A 294 10.64 -7.89 -15.02
CA PRO A 294 10.30 -9.31 -14.96
C PRO A 294 8.80 -9.60 -14.83
N LEU A 295 7.98 -8.61 -14.45
CA LEU A 295 6.52 -8.75 -14.27
C LEU A 295 5.80 -8.54 -15.61
N THR A 296 6.04 -9.41 -16.56
CA THR A 296 5.32 -9.39 -17.85
C THR A 296 3.83 -9.62 -17.65
N ARG A 297 3.04 -9.31 -18.67
CA ARG A 297 1.59 -9.52 -18.64
C ARG A 297 1.23 -10.97 -18.31
N GLU A 298 1.94 -11.95 -18.89
CA GLU A 298 1.71 -13.37 -18.65
C GLU A 298 1.95 -13.74 -17.18
N VAL A 299 3.01 -13.21 -16.57
CA VAL A 299 3.33 -13.44 -15.15
C VAL A 299 2.22 -12.87 -14.25
N VAL A 300 1.74 -11.65 -14.55
CA VAL A 300 0.67 -11.01 -13.78
C VAL A 300 -0.66 -11.78 -13.92
N GLU A 301 -1.04 -12.18 -15.12
CA GLU A 301 -2.25 -12.97 -15.40
C GLU A 301 -2.18 -14.36 -14.73
N GLN A 302 -1.02 -15.02 -14.78
CA GLN A 302 -0.82 -16.29 -14.10
C GLN A 302 -0.97 -16.15 -12.58
N ALA A 303 -0.38 -15.13 -11.99
CA ALA A 303 -0.51 -14.87 -10.55
C ALA A 303 -1.96 -14.58 -10.14
N ALA A 304 -2.72 -13.87 -10.98
CA ALA A 304 -4.12 -13.56 -10.74
C ALA A 304 -5.02 -14.80 -10.65
N THR A 305 -4.66 -15.87 -11.38
CA THR A 305 -5.45 -17.13 -11.46
C THR A 305 -5.05 -18.17 -10.41
N GLN A 306 -3.88 -18.04 -9.79
CA GLN A 306 -3.39 -19.00 -8.81
C GLN A 306 -4.02 -18.87 -7.43
N THR A 307 -4.03 -19.97 -6.68
CA THR A 307 -4.47 -20.02 -5.30
C THR A 307 -3.52 -19.19 -4.41
N PRO A 308 -4.04 -18.49 -3.37
CA PRO A 308 -3.21 -17.72 -2.43
C PRO A 308 -2.08 -18.57 -1.81
N GLY A 309 -0.90 -17.99 -1.66
CA GLY A 309 0.23 -18.61 -0.95
C GLY A 309 1.39 -19.12 -1.82
N ILE A 310 1.31 -19.02 -3.14
CA ILE A 310 2.47 -19.28 -4.01
C ILE A 310 3.24 -17.98 -4.22
N ASP A 311 4.43 -17.91 -3.62
CA ASP A 311 5.31 -16.73 -3.76
C ASP A 311 6.04 -16.81 -5.11
N PHE A 312 5.75 -15.88 -6.01
CA PHE A 312 6.57 -15.68 -7.21
C PHE A 312 7.89 -15.02 -6.78
N GLN A 313 8.88 -15.83 -6.48
CA GLN A 313 10.26 -15.35 -6.33
C GLN A 313 10.85 -15.19 -7.73
N ILE A 314 11.15 -13.95 -8.08
CA ILE A 314 11.95 -13.61 -9.26
C ILE A 314 13.41 -13.47 -8.85
#